data_9e4f8ef0fc10a167a1c8cbefd22e987a
#
_entry.id   9e4f8ef0fc10a167a1c8cbefd22e987a
#
_cell.length_a   1.000
_cell.length_b   1.000
_cell.length_c   1.000
_cell.angle_alpha   90.00
_cell.angle_beta   90.00
_cell.angle_gamma   90.00
#
_symmetry.space_group_name_H-M   'P 1'
#
loop_
_entity.id
_entity.type
_entity.pdbx_description
1 polymer ?
#
loop_
_entity_poly.entity_id
_entity_poly.type
_entity_poly.pdbx_seq_one_letter_code
_entity_poly.pdbx_strand_id
1 'polypeptide(L)'
;MPSKKMKRRTFVKTAAAVALTPTILNSSTWAGAGRRRSPNQRINVALIGCGKMAKDYHLPELLKQPDVQLVSVCEVDKTRRDFFQNQVNQHYSSGKRNFNGCDAGFDFREIISRADIDAVCIATPDHWHALPLIAACQAGKDVYCEKPLTLTIREAQLCVEAARRNNRVVQTGSQQRSNVFGPFREAVEFIRSGRLGKISRVTIGVGAPSKPCDLPEEAIEPGLEWDMWLGQAPARPFHSDLSPRGMHNHFPSWRSYQEFSGGGHTDMGAHFYDIAQWALDRDQSGPIKVIPPEDVSSNTGARFIYDDGVEMIHGGPSGCVFYGEKGKLHIDRGRLTSDPEEIVKTPLADHEVHLPKSPGHHRNWLDCIESREHPVADVEKGARTVTIAHLGNLAYWHRRAFDFNPETWSFKDPNDNHLLDRPRRAEWQLPEV
;
A
#
# COMPACT_ATOMS: atom_id res chain seq x y z
N MET A 1 -72.52 -17.78 29.93
CA MET A 1 -71.23 -17.47 30.49
C MET A 1 -70.88 -16.01 30.21
N PRO A 2 -70.64 -15.13 31.21
CA PRO A 2 -70.47 -13.70 30.95
C PRO A 2 -68.99 -13.39 30.56
N SER A 3 -68.81 -12.63 29.50
CA SER A 3 -67.54 -12.09 29.00
C SER A 3 -66.95 -11.07 30.00
N LYS A 4 -65.77 -11.40 30.54
CA LYS A 4 -65.02 -10.47 31.37
C LYS A 4 -64.41 -9.33 30.48
N LYS A 5 -65.02 -8.13 30.55
CA LYS A 5 -64.42 -6.94 29.99
C LYS A 5 -63.16 -6.54 30.73
N MET A 6 -62.02 -6.59 30.07
CA MET A 6 -60.72 -6.17 30.57
C MET A 6 -60.73 -4.65 30.83
N LYS A 7 -60.32 -4.21 31.98
CA LYS A 7 -60.34 -2.79 32.40
C LYS A 7 -59.24 -1.98 31.64
N ARG A 8 -59.61 -0.80 31.13
CA ARG A 8 -58.72 0.11 30.35
C ARG A 8 -57.34 0.33 30.96
N ARG A 9 -57.19 0.29 32.30
CA ARG A 9 -55.89 0.41 32.98
C ARG A 9 -54.94 -0.78 32.74
N THR A 10 -55.44 -1.96 32.52
CA THR A 10 -54.57 -3.16 32.24
C THR A 10 -54.09 -3.13 30.81
N PHE A 11 -54.90 -2.67 29.84
CA PHE A 11 -54.49 -2.53 28.45
C PHE A 11 -53.37 -1.49 28.27
N VAL A 12 -53.43 -0.34 28.98
CA VAL A 12 -52.39 0.70 28.91
C VAL A 12 -51.06 0.25 29.53
N LYS A 13 -51.09 -0.56 30.61
CA LYS A 13 -49.87 -1.13 31.17
C LYS A 13 -49.20 -2.20 30.32
N THR A 14 -49.97 -2.97 29.57
CA THR A 14 -49.41 -4.00 28.65
C THR A 14 -48.90 -3.36 27.35
N ALA A 15 -49.53 -2.29 26.86
CA ALA A 15 -49.04 -1.54 25.70
C ALA A 15 -47.77 -0.73 25.99
N ALA A 16 -47.60 -0.23 27.24
CA ALA A 16 -46.41 0.51 27.64
C ALA A 16 -45.17 -0.40 27.87
N ALA A 17 -45.38 -1.71 28.14
CA ALA A 17 -44.27 -2.67 28.34
C ALA A 17 -43.68 -3.20 27.00
N VAL A 18 -44.43 -3.07 25.89
CA VAL A 18 -43.92 -3.49 24.56
C VAL A 18 -43.13 -2.37 23.85
N ALA A 19 -43.27 -1.11 24.32
CA ALA A 19 -42.66 0.06 23.68
C ALA A 19 -41.21 0.37 24.18
N LEU A 20 -40.61 -0.45 25.05
CA LEU A 20 -39.31 -0.19 25.70
C LEU A 20 -38.23 -1.22 25.43
N THR A 21 -38.43 -2.14 24.46
CA THR A 21 -37.30 -2.93 23.96
C THR A 21 -36.70 -2.19 22.76
N PRO A 22 -35.46 -1.69 22.85
CA PRO A 22 -34.79 -1.19 21.66
C PRO A 22 -34.62 -2.39 20.71
N THR A 23 -35.31 -2.40 19.60
CA THR A 23 -35.02 -3.31 18.48
C THR A 23 -33.68 -2.91 17.91
N ILE A 24 -32.61 -3.57 18.36
CA ILE A 24 -31.32 -3.53 17.71
C ILE A 24 -31.52 -4.28 16.38
N LEU A 25 -31.80 -3.53 15.32
CA LEU A 25 -31.76 -4.08 13.97
C LEU A 25 -30.28 -4.31 13.64
N ASN A 26 -29.88 -5.57 13.60
CA ASN A 26 -28.58 -5.96 13.10
C ASN A 26 -28.45 -5.43 11.66
N SER A 27 -27.43 -4.58 11.42
CA SER A 27 -27.16 -3.97 10.12
C SER A 27 -26.85 -4.99 9.01
N SER A 28 -26.61 -6.25 9.36
CA SER A 28 -26.30 -7.35 8.43
C SER A 28 -27.48 -7.81 7.55
N THR A 29 -28.74 -7.44 7.88
CA THR A 29 -29.92 -7.83 7.09
C THR A 29 -30.21 -6.93 5.90
N TRP A 30 -29.38 -5.91 5.61
CA TRP A 30 -29.62 -4.92 4.58
C TRP A 30 -28.64 -4.94 3.40
N ALA A 31 -27.75 -5.92 3.33
CA ALA A 31 -26.81 -6.09 2.22
C ALA A 31 -27.49 -6.76 1.00
N GLY A 32 -28.44 -6.06 0.40
CA GLY A 32 -29.02 -6.39 -0.90
C GLY A 32 -28.45 -5.49 -1.98
N ALA A 33 -27.98 -6.07 -3.06
CA ALA A 33 -27.42 -5.38 -4.22
C ALA A 33 -28.28 -4.19 -4.67
N GLY A 34 -27.70 -3.00 -4.80
CA GLY A 34 -28.31 -1.85 -5.47
C GLY A 34 -28.85 -0.73 -4.58
N ARG A 35 -28.68 -0.74 -3.25
CA ARG A 35 -29.11 0.38 -2.41
C ARG A 35 -28.06 1.47 -2.34
N ARG A 36 -28.43 2.69 -2.79
CA ARG A 36 -27.66 3.92 -2.49
C ARG A 36 -27.58 4.08 -0.98
N ARG A 37 -26.37 4.12 -0.42
CA ARG A 37 -26.13 4.39 0.99
C ARG A 37 -26.71 5.75 1.37
N SER A 38 -27.23 5.85 2.61
CA SER A 38 -27.59 7.14 3.15
C SER A 38 -26.35 8.02 3.30
N PRO A 39 -26.46 9.34 3.32
CA PRO A 39 -25.33 10.24 3.57
C PRO A 39 -24.53 9.89 4.83
N ASN A 40 -25.15 9.28 5.82
CA ASN A 40 -24.53 8.85 7.09
C ASN A 40 -23.80 7.51 7.02
N GLN A 41 -23.77 6.86 5.85
CA GLN A 41 -23.09 5.57 5.61
C GLN A 41 -21.90 5.69 4.66
N ARG A 42 -21.43 6.92 4.40
CA ARG A 42 -20.22 7.13 3.59
C ARG A 42 -18.97 6.87 4.42
N ILE A 43 -17.92 6.41 3.74
CA ILE A 43 -16.59 6.33 4.30
C ILE A 43 -15.95 7.72 4.15
N ASN A 44 -15.70 8.38 5.28
CA ASN A 44 -14.98 9.65 5.30
C ASN A 44 -13.49 9.39 5.21
N VAL A 45 -12.89 9.84 4.11
CA VAL A 45 -11.48 9.61 3.82
C VAL A 45 -10.69 10.92 3.94
N ALA A 46 -9.50 10.86 4.50
CA ALA A 46 -8.51 11.92 4.38
C ALA A 46 -7.36 11.48 3.47
N LEU A 47 -6.81 12.40 2.69
CA LEU A 47 -5.66 12.19 1.82
C LEU A 47 -4.42 12.83 2.46
N ILE A 48 -3.38 12.03 2.72
CA ILE A 48 -2.10 12.45 3.30
C ILE A 48 -1.03 12.37 2.22
N GLY A 49 -0.45 13.51 1.84
CA GLY A 49 0.44 13.66 0.70
C GLY A 49 -0.30 14.02 -0.59
N CYS A 50 -0.05 15.23 -1.09
CA CYS A 50 -0.70 15.80 -2.27
C CYS A 50 0.28 15.95 -3.45
N GLY A 51 1.12 14.93 -3.67
CA GLY A 51 2.06 14.86 -4.78
C GLY A 51 1.43 14.40 -6.09
N LYS A 52 2.30 14.11 -7.09
CA LYS A 52 1.88 13.67 -8.42
C LYS A 52 0.99 12.42 -8.40
N MET A 53 1.35 11.39 -7.62
CA MET A 53 0.56 10.16 -7.56
C MET A 53 -0.83 10.41 -6.98
N ALA A 54 -0.91 11.24 -5.95
CA ALA A 54 -2.18 11.66 -5.37
C ALA A 54 -3.04 12.42 -6.39
N LYS A 55 -2.44 13.35 -7.16
CA LYS A 55 -3.13 14.15 -8.17
C LYS A 55 -3.66 13.31 -9.34
N ASP A 56 -2.81 12.46 -9.90
CA ASP A 56 -3.11 11.79 -11.16
C ASP A 56 -3.91 10.48 -10.96
N TYR A 57 -3.87 9.90 -9.76
CA TYR A 57 -4.51 8.61 -9.50
C TYR A 57 -5.45 8.61 -8.29
N HIS A 58 -4.98 8.95 -7.07
CA HIS A 58 -5.81 8.77 -5.89
C HIS A 58 -7.00 9.73 -5.82
N LEU A 59 -6.78 11.02 -6.07
CA LEU A 59 -7.85 12.01 -6.01
C LEU A 59 -8.99 11.69 -6.98
N PRO A 60 -8.75 11.48 -8.30
CA PRO A 60 -9.82 11.13 -9.22
C PRO A 60 -10.49 9.79 -8.90
N GLU A 61 -9.73 8.77 -8.47
CA GLU A 61 -10.31 7.47 -8.13
C GLU A 61 -11.20 7.53 -6.88
N LEU A 62 -10.81 8.27 -5.84
CA LEU A 62 -11.62 8.43 -4.63
C LEU A 62 -12.87 9.28 -4.89
N LEU A 63 -12.76 10.36 -5.66
CA LEU A 63 -13.89 11.21 -6.00
C LEU A 63 -14.97 10.52 -6.85
N LYS A 64 -14.59 9.50 -7.63
CA LYS A 64 -15.55 8.68 -8.42
C LYS A 64 -16.42 7.77 -7.53
N GLN A 65 -15.97 7.42 -6.31
CA GLN A 65 -16.68 6.47 -5.46
C GLN A 65 -17.92 7.12 -4.84
N PRO A 66 -19.13 6.57 -5.06
CA PRO A 66 -20.36 7.17 -4.58
C PRO A 66 -20.53 7.10 -3.05
N ASP A 67 -19.85 6.17 -2.41
CA ASP A 67 -19.87 5.87 -0.99
C ASP A 67 -18.67 6.43 -0.22
N VAL A 68 -17.83 7.24 -0.87
CA VAL A 68 -16.71 7.96 -0.25
C VAL A 68 -17.01 9.44 -0.16
N GLN A 69 -16.50 10.07 0.90
CA GLN A 69 -16.40 11.51 1.02
C GLN A 69 -15.00 11.89 1.46
N LEU A 70 -14.28 12.65 0.61
CA LEU A 70 -13.03 13.27 1.01
C LEU A 70 -13.33 14.48 1.90
N VAL A 71 -12.93 14.42 3.17
CA VAL A 71 -13.23 15.44 4.17
C VAL A 71 -12.01 16.25 4.59
N SER A 72 -10.80 15.78 4.27
CA SER A 72 -9.58 16.49 4.61
C SER A 72 -8.42 16.12 3.68
N VAL A 73 -7.48 17.06 3.50
CA VAL A 73 -6.20 16.86 2.84
C VAL A 73 -5.06 17.33 3.74
N CYS A 74 -3.96 16.60 3.73
CA CYS A 74 -2.75 16.90 4.50
C CYS A 74 -1.54 16.99 3.57
N GLU A 75 -0.86 18.15 3.57
CA GLU A 75 0.30 18.37 2.71
C GLU A 75 1.17 19.49 3.30
N VAL A 76 2.47 19.28 3.33
CA VAL A 76 3.44 20.23 3.88
C VAL A 76 3.72 21.43 2.95
N ASP A 77 3.47 21.27 1.65
CA ASP A 77 3.54 22.37 0.67
C ASP A 77 2.17 23.05 0.54
N LYS A 78 2.12 24.34 0.89
CA LYS A 78 0.87 25.12 0.87
C LYS A 78 0.23 25.19 -0.51
N THR A 79 1.02 25.31 -1.57
CA THR A 79 0.49 25.41 -2.94
C THR A 79 -0.23 24.13 -3.36
N ARG A 80 0.35 22.97 -3.04
CA ARG A 80 -0.25 21.66 -3.29
C ARG A 80 -1.47 21.45 -2.42
N ARG A 81 -1.38 21.77 -1.14
CA ARG A 81 -2.49 21.66 -0.17
C ARG A 81 -3.71 22.46 -0.63
N ASP A 82 -3.52 23.73 -0.98
CA ASP A 82 -4.59 24.60 -1.45
C ASP A 82 -5.21 24.10 -2.77
N PHE A 83 -4.38 23.60 -3.69
CA PHE A 83 -4.86 23.01 -4.95
C PHE A 83 -5.81 21.82 -4.67
N PHE A 84 -5.39 20.86 -3.85
CA PHE A 84 -6.19 19.68 -3.55
C PHE A 84 -7.48 20.02 -2.81
N GLN A 85 -7.42 20.90 -1.81
CA GLN A 85 -8.60 21.39 -1.11
C GLN A 85 -9.61 22.00 -2.08
N ASN A 86 -9.15 22.85 -3.00
CA ASN A 86 -10.00 23.49 -3.99
C ASN A 86 -10.63 22.47 -4.95
N GLN A 87 -9.88 21.47 -5.43
CA GLN A 87 -10.39 20.41 -6.30
C GLN A 87 -11.51 19.60 -5.59
N VAL A 88 -11.32 19.23 -4.34
CA VAL A 88 -12.33 18.50 -3.56
C VAL A 88 -13.58 19.37 -3.34
N ASN A 89 -13.40 20.62 -2.92
CA ASN A 89 -14.51 21.56 -2.70
C ASN A 89 -15.28 21.80 -4.00
N GLN A 90 -14.62 22.01 -5.12
CA GLN A 90 -15.25 22.19 -6.43
C GLN A 90 -16.05 20.95 -6.86
N HIS A 91 -15.51 19.76 -6.66
CA HIS A 91 -16.21 18.50 -7.00
C HIS A 91 -17.53 18.37 -6.24
N TYR A 92 -17.54 18.62 -4.93
CA TYR A 92 -18.74 18.43 -4.13
C TYR A 92 -19.70 19.62 -4.18
N SER A 93 -19.25 20.84 -4.49
CA SER A 93 -20.13 22.02 -4.61
C SER A 93 -21.12 21.91 -5.78
N SER A 94 -20.78 21.17 -6.83
CA SER A 94 -21.63 20.91 -7.98
C SER A 94 -22.70 19.84 -7.75
N GLY A 95 -22.68 19.16 -6.61
CA GLY A 95 -23.55 18.03 -6.27
C GLY A 95 -24.63 18.33 -5.23
N LYS A 96 -25.67 17.51 -5.18
CA LYS A 96 -26.74 17.54 -4.15
C LYS A 96 -26.30 16.87 -2.83
N ARG A 97 -25.01 16.84 -2.52
CA ARG A 97 -24.48 16.16 -1.33
C ARG A 97 -24.34 17.15 -0.18
N ASN A 98 -24.75 16.77 1.03
CA ASN A 98 -24.37 17.52 2.22
C ASN A 98 -22.86 17.41 2.39
N PHE A 99 -22.17 18.51 2.20
CA PHE A 99 -20.72 18.63 2.28
C PHE A 99 -20.38 19.94 3.00
N ASN A 100 -19.63 19.85 4.10
CA ASN A 100 -19.28 20.98 4.96
C ASN A 100 -17.96 21.65 4.59
N GLY A 101 -17.35 21.26 3.49
CA GLY A 101 -16.02 21.68 3.06
C GLY A 101 -14.98 20.60 3.33
N CYS A 102 -13.86 20.69 2.60
CA CYS A 102 -12.68 19.89 2.81
C CYS A 102 -11.70 20.70 3.66
N ASP A 103 -11.31 20.16 4.81
CA ASP A 103 -10.26 20.79 5.63
C ASP A 103 -8.88 20.55 5.03
N ALA A 104 -7.93 21.44 5.36
CA ALA A 104 -6.57 21.36 4.86
C ALA A 104 -5.56 21.65 5.98
N GLY A 105 -4.66 20.71 6.23
CA GLY A 105 -3.61 20.79 7.25
C GLY A 105 -2.26 20.37 6.70
N PHE A 106 -1.20 20.58 7.47
CA PHE A 106 0.14 20.10 7.13
C PHE A 106 0.65 19.01 8.08
N ASP A 107 0.00 18.83 9.24
CA ASP A 107 0.35 17.83 10.23
C ASP A 107 -0.64 16.65 10.17
N PHE A 108 -0.16 15.48 9.77
CA PHE A 108 -0.97 14.28 9.68
C PHE A 108 -1.54 13.83 11.04
N ARG A 109 -0.90 14.19 12.16
CA ARG A 109 -1.35 13.83 13.51
C ARG A 109 -2.69 14.47 13.85
N GLU A 110 -2.91 15.71 13.41
CA GLU A 110 -4.20 16.41 13.55
C GLU A 110 -5.29 15.68 12.76
N ILE A 111 -4.98 15.24 11.53
CA ILE A 111 -5.91 14.48 10.69
C ILE A 111 -6.29 13.15 11.34
N ILE A 112 -5.30 12.39 11.80
CA ILE A 112 -5.52 11.06 12.40
C ILE A 112 -6.31 11.15 13.71
N SER A 113 -6.15 12.21 14.48
CA SER A 113 -6.88 12.41 15.74
C SER A 113 -8.39 12.68 15.57
N ARG A 114 -8.86 13.01 14.36
CA ARG A 114 -10.26 13.35 14.09
C ARG A 114 -11.17 12.14 14.17
N ALA A 115 -12.25 12.25 14.94
CA ALA A 115 -13.24 11.18 15.10
C ALA A 115 -14.16 10.99 13.87
N ASP A 116 -14.29 12.01 13.02
CA ASP A 116 -15.13 11.98 11.82
C ASP A 116 -14.44 11.39 10.58
N ILE A 117 -13.18 10.98 10.68
CA ILE A 117 -12.44 10.30 9.61
C ILE A 117 -12.45 8.78 9.88
N ASP A 118 -12.88 8.00 8.89
CA ASP A 118 -12.94 6.54 8.95
C ASP A 118 -11.67 5.89 8.41
N ALA A 119 -11.08 6.48 7.36
CA ALA A 119 -9.93 5.92 6.68
C ALA A 119 -9.00 7.00 6.13
N VAL A 120 -7.75 6.65 5.90
CA VAL A 120 -6.73 7.53 5.32
C VAL A 120 -6.10 6.90 4.07
N CYS A 121 -5.82 7.74 3.07
CA CYS A 121 -5.03 7.38 1.89
C CYS A 121 -3.68 8.10 1.98
N ILE A 122 -2.59 7.35 2.11
CA ILE A 122 -1.23 7.86 2.29
C ILE A 122 -0.49 7.78 0.95
N ALA A 123 -0.07 8.93 0.43
CA ALA A 123 0.65 9.07 -0.84
C ALA A 123 1.85 10.04 -0.71
N THR A 124 2.49 9.99 0.43
CA THR A 124 3.70 10.73 0.79
C THR A 124 4.95 10.16 0.10
N PRO A 125 6.14 10.75 0.24
CA PRO A 125 7.41 10.05 -0.03
C PRO A 125 7.58 8.82 0.88
N ASP A 126 8.37 7.84 0.42
CA ASP A 126 8.50 6.51 1.06
C ASP A 126 8.85 6.59 2.55
N HIS A 127 9.76 7.50 2.93
CA HIS A 127 10.18 7.67 4.33
C HIS A 127 9.05 8.14 5.27
N TRP A 128 7.93 8.59 4.73
CA TRP A 128 6.76 9.00 5.49
C TRP A 128 5.62 7.98 5.51
N HIS A 129 5.79 6.78 4.92
CA HIS A 129 4.69 5.81 4.86
C HIS A 129 4.39 5.17 6.22
N ALA A 130 5.41 4.67 6.92
CA ALA A 130 5.22 3.85 8.11
C ALA A 130 4.61 4.60 9.30
N LEU A 131 5.11 5.80 9.62
CA LEU A 131 4.65 6.55 10.79
C LEU A 131 3.15 6.87 10.74
N PRO A 132 2.60 7.51 9.69
CA PRO A 132 1.17 7.78 9.63
C PRO A 132 0.33 6.50 9.47
N LEU A 133 0.84 5.43 8.83
CA LEU A 133 0.13 4.16 8.74
C LEU A 133 -0.06 3.55 10.13
N ILE A 134 1.02 3.42 10.91
CA ILE A 134 0.96 2.84 12.27
C ILE A 134 0.05 3.69 13.17
N ALA A 135 0.22 5.00 13.16
CA ALA A 135 -0.60 5.93 13.94
C ALA A 135 -2.09 5.85 13.56
N ALA A 136 -2.40 5.74 12.25
CA ALA A 136 -3.77 5.59 11.78
C ALA A 136 -4.40 4.27 12.26
N CYS A 137 -3.66 3.15 12.18
CA CYS A 137 -4.13 1.88 12.70
C CYS A 137 -4.43 1.95 14.21
N GLN A 138 -3.55 2.55 15.00
CA GLN A 138 -3.72 2.74 16.45
C GLN A 138 -4.92 3.65 16.78
N ALA A 139 -5.18 4.65 15.94
CA ALA A 139 -6.34 5.52 16.04
C ALA A 139 -7.65 4.90 15.47
N GLY A 140 -7.62 3.63 15.09
CA GLY A 140 -8.79 2.91 14.59
C GLY A 140 -9.19 3.24 13.16
N LYS A 141 -8.30 3.82 12.34
CA LYS A 141 -8.54 4.15 10.93
C LYS A 141 -8.10 3.00 10.03
N ASP A 142 -8.84 2.76 8.95
CA ASP A 142 -8.41 1.89 7.87
C ASP A 142 -7.48 2.66 6.92
N VAL A 143 -6.56 1.98 6.24
CA VAL A 143 -5.47 2.65 5.53
C VAL A 143 -5.31 2.14 4.10
N TYR A 144 -5.17 3.03 3.16
CA TYR A 144 -4.50 2.79 1.88
C TYR A 144 -3.13 3.47 1.95
N CYS A 145 -2.05 2.73 1.69
CA CYS A 145 -0.70 3.29 1.68
C CYS A 145 0.00 2.99 0.36
N GLU A 146 0.57 4.01 -0.27
CA GLU A 146 1.32 3.82 -1.50
C GLU A 146 2.54 2.90 -1.32
N LYS A 147 2.98 2.35 -2.43
CA LYS A 147 4.22 1.56 -2.54
C LYS A 147 5.43 2.49 -2.82
N PRO A 148 6.63 2.10 -2.46
CA PRO A 148 7.04 0.99 -1.57
C PRO A 148 6.47 1.19 -0.17
N LEU A 149 5.97 0.13 0.47
CA LEU A 149 5.23 0.28 1.73
C LEU A 149 6.05 0.98 2.82
N THR A 150 7.35 0.75 2.86
CA THR A 150 8.24 1.27 3.92
C THR A 150 9.65 1.53 3.41
N LEU A 151 10.46 2.14 4.26
CA LEU A 151 11.88 2.41 3.99
C LEU A 151 12.84 1.44 4.71
N THR A 152 12.35 0.68 5.68
CA THR A 152 13.13 -0.35 6.40
C THR A 152 12.31 -1.62 6.61
N ILE A 153 13.02 -2.73 6.90
CA ILE A 153 12.39 -4.03 7.22
C ILE A 153 11.62 -3.94 8.55
N ARG A 154 12.15 -3.23 9.54
CA ARG A 154 11.49 -3.04 10.83
C ARG A 154 10.18 -2.26 10.70
N GLU A 155 10.15 -1.21 9.89
CA GLU A 155 8.93 -0.49 9.56
C GLU A 155 7.88 -1.43 8.94
N ALA A 156 8.29 -2.29 7.99
CA ALA A 156 7.39 -3.23 7.33
C ALA A 156 6.75 -4.21 8.34
N GLN A 157 7.55 -4.76 9.25
CA GLN A 157 7.07 -5.61 10.33
C GLN A 157 6.05 -4.88 11.22
N LEU A 158 6.39 -3.67 11.69
CA LEU A 158 5.51 -2.88 12.57
C LEU A 158 4.21 -2.46 11.89
N CYS A 159 4.22 -2.17 10.59
CA CYS A 159 2.99 -1.89 9.83
C CYS A 159 2.03 -3.09 9.84
N VAL A 160 2.55 -4.31 9.67
CA VAL A 160 1.74 -5.54 9.75
C VAL A 160 1.20 -5.71 11.17
N GLU A 161 2.06 -5.60 12.18
CA GLU A 161 1.67 -5.74 13.58
C GLU A 161 0.59 -4.72 13.97
N ALA A 162 0.75 -3.44 13.60
CA ALA A 162 -0.22 -2.39 13.87
C ALA A 162 -1.58 -2.68 13.24
N ALA A 163 -1.61 -3.10 11.98
CA ALA A 163 -2.83 -3.44 11.28
C ALA A 163 -3.57 -4.61 11.96
N ARG A 164 -2.84 -5.69 12.30
CA ARG A 164 -3.41 -6.89 12.92
C ARG A 164 -3.91 -6.62 14.34
N ARG A 165 -3.10 -6.00 15.21
CA ARG A 165 -3.47 -5.70 16.60
C ARG A 165 -4.69 -4.80 16.72
N ASN A 166 -4.81 -3.84 15.82
CA ASN A 166 -5.92 -2.90 15.82
C ASN A 166 -7.09 -3.33 14.93
N ASN A 167 -7.03 -4.51 14.32
CA ASN A 167 -8.05 -5.03 13.41
C ASN A 167 -8.40 -4.02 12.30
N ARG A 168 -7.38 -3.45 11.65
CA ARG A 168 -7.55 -2.48 10.56
C ARG A 168 -7.32 -3.12 9.21
N VAL A 169 -8.10 -2.68 8.24
CA VAL A 169 -7.93 -3.01 6.82
C VAL A 169 -6.87 -2.09 6.25
N VAL A 170 -5.74 -2.66 5.84
CA VAL A 170 -4.64 -1.91 5.23
C VAL A 170 -4.34 -2.48 3.85
N GLN A 171 -4.43 -1.65 2.82
CA GLN A 171 -4.06 -2.01 1.46
C GLN A 171 -2.83 -1.24 1.00
N THR A 172 -1.87 -1.96 0.41
CA THR A 172 -0.69 -1.37 -0.24
C THR A 172 -1.01 -0.98 -1.68
N GLY A 173 -0.36 0.08 -2.18
CA GLY A 173 -0.48 0.57 -3.56
C GLY A 173 0.12 -0.37 -4.63
N SER A 174 -0.05 -1.69 -4.48
CA SER A 174 0.37 -2.72 -5.44
C SER A 174 -0.72 -2.93 -6.51
N GLN A 175 -1.00 -1.89 -7.31
CA GLN A 175 -2.14 -1.83 -8.24
C GLN A 175 -2.12 -2.93 -9.31
N GLN A 176 -0.96 -3.51 -9.62
CA GLN A 176 -0.82 -4.62 -10.57
C GLN A 176 -1.59 -5.87 -10.13
N ARG A 177 -1.82 -6.10 -8.82
CA ARG A 177 -2.70 -7.17 -8.32
C ARG A 177 -4.17 -6.98 -8.72
N SER A 178 -4.54 -5.78 -9.14
CA SER A 178 -5.87 -5.47 -9.70
C SER A 178 -5.83 -5.30 -11.23
N ASN A 179 -4.84 -5.87 -11.92
CA ASN A 179 -4.61 -5.76 -13.36
C ASN A 179 -4.48 -4.32 -13.88
N VAL A 180 -4.14 -3.37 -13.02
CA VAL A 180 -3.80 -2.03 -13.49
C VAL A 180 -2.47 -2.10 -14.25
N PHE A 181 -2.44 -1.57 -15.46
CA PHE A 181 -1.31 -1.54 -16.40
C PHE A 181 -0.98 -2.85 -17.12
N GLY A 182 -1.73 -3.95 -16.95
CA GLY A 182 -1.44 -5.17 -17.69
C GLY A 182 -2.11 -6.42 -17.14
N PRO A 183 -1.98 -7.55 -17.84
CA PRO A 183 -2.62 -8.83 -17.50
C PRO A 183 -1.79 -9.61 -16.45
N PHE A 184 -1.53 -8.99 -15.31
CA PHE A 184 -0.68 -9.57 -14.27
C PHE A 184 -1.32 -10.78 -13.58
N ARG A 185 -2.64 -10.72 -13.32
CA ARG A 185 -3.38 -11.82 -12.72
C ARG A 185 -3.36 -13.04 -13.63
N GLU A 186 -3.57 -12.85 -14.93
CA GLU A 186 -3.53 -13.92 -15.94
C GLU A 186 -2.14 -14.56 -15.98
N ALA A 187 -1.06 -13.78 -15.94
CA ALA A 187 0.30 -14.31 -15.87
C ALA A 187 0.50 -15.20 -14.63
N VAL A 188 0.03 -14.75 -13.48
CA VAL A 188 0.08 -15.51 -12.22
C VAL A 188 -0.75 -16.79 -12.31
N GLU A 189 -1.95 -16.74 -12.90
CA GLU A 189 -2.81 -17.90 -13.12
C GLU A 189 -2.12 -18.95 -13.98
N PHE A 190 -1.47 -18.59 -15.09
CA PHE A 190 -0.72 -19.51 -15.94
C PHE A 190 0.44 -20.19 -15.18
N ILE A 191 1.18 -19.42 -14.37
CA ILE A 191 2.30 -19.94 -13.58
C ILE A 191 1.80 -20.89 -12.50
N ARG A 192 0.80 -20.50 -11.72
CA ARG A 192 0.23 -21.32 -10.64
C ARG A 192 -0.51 -22.55 -11.14
N SER A 193 -0.98 -22.54 -12.39
CA SER A 193 -1.52 -23.71 -13.07
C SER A 193 -0.44 -24.73 -13.50
N GLY A 194 0.83 -24.44 -13.25
CA GLY A 194 1.95 -25.33 -13.56
C GLY A 194 2.30 -25.42 -15.04
N ARG A 195 1.86 -24.48 -15.86
CA ARG A 195 2.14 -24.46 -17.31
C ARG A 195 3.63 -24.35 -17.64
N LEU A 196 4.42 -23.72 -16.74
CA LEU A 196 5.88 -23.65 -16.85
C LEU A 196 6.61 -24.87 -16.27
N GLY A 197 5.92 -25.80 -15.60
CA GLY A 197 6.54 -26.80 -14.76
C GLY A 197 7.16 -26.19 -13.50
N LYS A 198 8.15 -26.85 -12.90
CA LYS A 198 8.85 -26.32 -11.74
C LYS A 198 9.64 -25.06 -12.13
N ILE A 199 9.39 -23.95 -11.44
CA ILE A 199 10.16 -22.71 -11.60
C ILE A 199 11.50 -22.87 -10.88
N SER A 200 12.59 -22.55 -11.58
CA SER A 200 13.94 -22.56 -10.99
C SER A 200 14.50 -21.15 -10.79
N ARG A 201 14.10 -20.20 -11.64
CA ARG A 201 14.65 -18.85 -11.62
C ARG A 201 13.60 -17.82 -12.04
N VAL A 202 13.70 -16.61 -11.44
CA VAL A 202 12.97 -15.41 -11.87
C VAL A 202 13.95 -14.26 -12.03
N THR A 203 13.87 -13.48 -13.12
CA THR A 203 14.63 -12.23 -13.24
C THR A 203 13.70 -11.05 -13.11
N ILE A 204 14.15 -10.01 -12.41
CA ILE A 204 13.38 -8.79 -12.09
C ILE A 204 14.13 -7.58 -12.65
N GLY A 205 13.65 -7.08 -13.79
CA GLY A 205 14.23 -5.92 -14.48
C GLY A 205 13.66 -4.60 -13.93
N VAL A 206 14.29 -4.04 -12.93
CA VAL A 206 13.94 -2.76 -12.31
C VAL A 206 15.16 -1.86 -12.16
N GLY A 207 14.97 -0.61 -11.66
CA GLY A 207 16.04 0.36 -11.53
C GLY A 207 17.08 0.04 -10.46
N ALA A 208 18.09 0.88 -10.37
CA ALA A 208 19.22 0.74 -9.46
C ALA A 208 18.85 0.98 -7.98
N PRO A 209 19.65 0.47 -7.02
CA PRO A 209 19.55 0.85 -5.61
C PRO A 209 19.79 2.35 -5.41
N SER A 210 19.32 2.90 -4.29
CA SER A 210 19.52 4.30 -3.96
C SER A 210 20.96 4.60 -3.53
N LYS A 211 21.32 5.88 -3.65
CA LYS A 211 22.63 6.43 -3.26
C LYS A 211 22.47 7.48 -2.16
N PRO A 212 23.52 7.81 -1.40
CA PRO A 212 23.49 8.96 -0.49
C PRO A 212 23.14 10.27 -1.20
N CYS A 213 22.43 11.15 -0.53
CA CYS A 213 22.01 12.44 -1.11
C CYS A 213 23.14 13.46 -1.01
N ASP A 214 23.63 13.88 -2.18
CA ASP A 214 24.75 14.81 -2.38
C ASP A 214 24.32 16.18 -2.92
N LEU A 215 23.02 16.50 -2.90
CA LEU A 215 22.49 17.75 -3.44
C LEU A 215 22.92 18.95 -2.60
N PRO A 216 23.27 20.09 -3.25
CA PRO A 216 23.63 21.33 -2.57
C PRO A 216 22.42 21.97 -1.88
N GLU A 217 22.67 23.03 -1.10
CA GLU A 217 21.63 23.84 -0.48
C GLU A 217 20.98 24.78 -1.50
N GLU A 218 19.65 24.91 -1.41
CA GLU A 218 18.84 25.94 -2.09
C GLU A 218 17.99 26.71 -1.08
N ALA A 219 17.52 27.88 -1.45
CA ALA A 219 16.58 28.66 -0.64
C ALA A 219 15.24 27.94 -0.54
N ILE A 220 14.71 27.80 0.69
CA ILE A 220 13.40 27.17 0.94
C ILE A 220 12.31 28.01 0.26
N GLU A 221 11.37 27.33 -0.40
CA GLU A 221 10.20 27.96 -0.99
C GLU A 221 9.24 28.46 0.12
N PRO A 222 8.71 29.70 0.02
CA PRO A 222 7.71 30.18 0.95
C PRO A 222 6.47 29.28 0.97
N GLY A 223 6.05 28.86 2.18
CA GLY A 223 4.90 27.99 2.37
C GLY A 223 5.21 26.50 2.32
N LEU A 224 6.48 26.12 2.29
CA LEU A 224 6.92 24.73 2.47
C LEU A 224 7.40 24.53 3.91
N GLU A 225 6.78 23.60 4.61
CA GLU A 225 7.18 23.11 5.94
C GLU A 225 8.31 22.08 5.77
N TRP A 226 9.54 22.57 5.51
CA TRP A 226 10.67 21.69 5.14
C TRP A 226 11.07 20.72 6.24
N ASP A 227 11.04 21.13 7.49
CA ASP A 227 11.34 20.26 8.62
C ASP A 227 10.32 19.10 8.73
N MET A 228 9.05 19.40 8.52
CA MET A 228 8.00 18.38 8.45
C MET A 228 8.14 17.51 7.19
N TRP A 229 8.60 18.06 6.04
CA TRP A 229 8.89 17.24 4.86
C TRP A 229 9.99 16.22 5.13
N LEU A 230 11.06 16.61 5.83
CA LEU A 230 12.16 15.72 6.22
C LEU A 230 11.69 14.66 7.21
N GLY A 231 10.88 15.04 8.21
CA GLY A 231 10.34 14.13 9.22
C GLY A 231 11.43 13.29 9.88
N GLN A 232 11.31 11.97 9.75
CA GLN A 232 12.26 11.01 10.33
C GLN A 232 13.63 10.95 9.64
N ALA A 233 13.74 11.48 8.40
CA ALA A 233 15.01 11.49 7.67
C ALA A 233 16.03 12.42 8.35
N PRO A 234 17.34 12.23 8.12
CA PRO A 234 18.37 13.14 8.64
C PRO A 234 18.11 14.59 8.22
N ALA A 235 18.37 15.52 9.14
CA ALA A 235 18.28 16.95 8.84
C ALA A 235 19.26 17.33 7.72
N ARG A 236 18.76 18.07 6.74
CA ARG A 236 19.56 18.58 5.63
C ARG A 236 18.94 19.87 5.06
N PRO A 237 19.74 20.71 4.36
CA PRO A 237 19.23 21.84 3.59
C PRO A 237 18.23 21.42 2.51
N PHE A 238 17.37 22.35 2.13
CA PHE A 238 16.39 22.17 1.05
C PHE A 238 17.08 22.09 -0.33
N HIS A 239 16.49 21.29 -1.21
CA HIS A 239 16.78 21.27 -2.65
C HIS A 239 15.51 20.95 -3.43
N SER A 240 15.28 21.67 -4.55
CA SER A 240 14.08 21.54 -5.37
C SER A 240 13.92 20.17 -6.05
N ASP A 241 14.99 19.43 -6.30
CA ASP A 241 14.94 18.05 -6.81
C ASP A 241 14.30 17.09 -5.81
N LEU A 242 14.37 17.37 -4.50
CA LEU A 242 13.72 16.57 -3.47
C LEU A 242 12.24 16.92 -3.36
N SER A 243 11.92 18.20 -3.29
CA SER A 243 10.55 18.70 -3.27
C SER A 243 10.40 19.82 -4.31
N PRO A 244 10.05 19.48 -5.56
CA PRO A 244 9.87 20.47 -6.63
C PRO A 244 8.84 21.51 -6.26
N ARG A 245 9.06 22.74 -6.64
CA ARG A 245 8.19 23.89 -6.33
C ARG A 245 6.82 23.74 -6.97
N GLY A 246 5.78 24.00 -6.20
CA GLY A 246 4.39 24.06 -6.66
C GLY A 246 3.86 22.73 -7.24
N MET A 247 2.90 22.85 -8.15
CA MET A 247 2.34 21.70 -8.88
C MET A 247 3.25 21.30 -10.03
N HIS A 248 3.66 20.03 -10.06
CA HIS A 248 4.55 19.49 -11.10
C HIS A 248 4.01 18.17 -11.68
N ASN A 249 4.50 17.79 -12.89
CA ASN A 249 4.05 16.62 -13.63
C ASN A 249 5.12 15.50 -13.75
N HIS A 250 6.24 15.62 -13.03
CA HIS A 250 7.28 14.59 -12.97
C HIS A 250 7.34 13.97 -11.58
N PHE A 251 7.97 12.80 -11.48
CA PHE A 251 8.29 12.18 -10.20
C PHE A 251 9.59 12.76 -9.66
N PRO A 252 9.60 13.33 -8.42
CA PRO A 252 10.78 13.97 -7.84
C PRO A 252 11.93 13.00 -7.58
N SER A 253 13.16 13.53 -7.60
CA SER A 253 14.40 12.75 -7.48
C SER A 253 14.68 12.19 -6.08
N TRP A 254 13.90 12.55 -5.04
CA TRP A 254 14.03 11.95 -3.71
C TRP A 254 14.04 10.42 -3.75
N ARG A 255 13.40 9.82 -4.77
CA ARG A 255 13.37 8.38 -5.01
C ARG A 255 14.76 7.75 -5.20
N SER A 256 15.74 8.55 -5.60
CA SER A 256 17.11 8.08 -5.86
C SER A 256 18.00 8.08 -4.62
N TYR A 257 17.53 8.64 -3.50
CA TYR A 257 18.36 8.91 -2.33
C TYR A 257 17.98 8.06 -1.12
N GLN A 258 19.02 7.50 -0.46
CA GLN A 258 18.88 6.55 0.66
C GLN A 258 18.09 7.12 1.84
N GLU A 259 18.21 8.42 2.07
CA GLU A 259 17.56 9.11 3.18
C GLU A 259 16.02 9.08 3.04
N PHE A 260 15.52 8.93 1.81
CA PHE A 260 14.11 9.09 1.49
C PHE A 260 13.48 7.87 0.82
N SER A 261 14.27 7.04 0.12
CA SER A 261 13.80 5.91 -0.68
C SER A 261 14.88 4.86 -0.88
N GLY A 262 14.51 3.69 -1.34
CA GLY A 262 15.43 2.62 -1.72
C GLY A 262 15.86 2.61 -3.19
N GLY A 263 15.61 3.70 -3.94
CA GLY A 263 15.96 3.78 -5.36
C GLY A 263 14.94 3.13 -6.29
N GLY A 264 15.25 3.08 -7.57
CA GLY A 264 14.45 2.36 -8.57
C GLY A 264 14.29 0.89 -8.23
N HIS A 265 15.21 0.33 -7.45
CA HIS A 265 15.17 -1.03 -6.94
C HIS A 265 13.97 -1.28 -6.01
N THR A 266 13.59 -0.30 -5.16
CA THR A 266 12.38 -0.40 -4.35
C THR A 266 11.18 0.20 -5.05
N ASP A 267 11.31 1.33 -5.73
CA ASP A 267 10.18 2.04 -6.35
C ASP A 267 9.46 1.18 -7.41
N MET A 268 10.19 0.68 -8.41
CA MET A 268 9.65 -0.27 -9.38
C MET A 268 9.69 -1.72 -8.88
N GLY A 269 10.64 -2.05 -8.01
CA GLY A 269 10.76 -3.36 -7.37
C GLY A 269 9.52 -3.74 -6.58
N ALA A 270 8.91 -2.81 -5.84
CA ALA A 270 7.66 -3.04 -5.13
C ALA A 270 6.50 -3.51 -6.02
N HIS A 271 6.56 -3.26 -7.34
CA HIS A 271 5.60 -3.80 -8.29
C HIS A 271 5.97 -5.20 -8.79
N PHE A 272 7.24 -5.42 -9.14
CA PHE A 272 7.63 -6.65 -9.84
C PHE A 272 8.11 -7.76 -8.91
N TYR A 273 8.73 -7.44 -7.76
CA TYR A 273 8.91 -8.43 -6.68
C TYR A 273 7.57 -8.92 -6.16
N ASP A 274 6.55 -8.05 -6.11
CA ASP A 274 5.19 -8.40 -5.73
C ASP A 274 4.56 -9.44 -6.69
N ILE A 275 4.69 -9.23 -8.00
CA ILE A 275 4.20 -10.18 -9.00
C ILE A 275 4.95 -11.51 -8.91
N ALA A 276 6.27 -11.49 -8.68
CA ALA A 276 7.05 -12.69 -8.50
C ALA A 276 6.63 -13.48 -7.25
N GLN A 277 6.48 -12.82 -6.10
CA GLN A 277 5.96 -13.41 -4.86
C GLN A 277 4.59 -14.04 -5.06
N TRP A 278 3.68 -13.30 -5.70
CA TRP A 278 2.33 -13.75 -6.00
C TRP A 278 2.32 -14.99 -6.90
N ALA A 279 3.13 -14.97 -7.96
CA ALA A 279 3.25 -16.10 -8.90
C ALA A 279 3.86 -17.36 -8.26
N LEU A 280 4.85 -17.17 -7.37
CA LEU A 280 5.51 -18.25 -6.63
C LEU A 280 4.70 -18.74 -5.41
N ASP A 281 3.53 -18.15 -5.13
CA ASP A 281 2.72 -18.42 -3.93
C ASP A 281 3.46 -18.16 -2.60
N ARG A 282 4.21 -17.06 -2.55
CA ARG A 282 5.08 -16.68 -1.43
C ARG A 282 4.63 -15.40 -0.71
N ASP A 283 3.34 -15.08 -0.77
CA ASP A 283 2.76 -13.84 -0.18
C ASP A 283 3.00 -13.70 1.34
N GLN A 284 3.27 -14.80 2.05
CA GLN A 284 3.52 -14.83 3.50
C GLN A 284 4.96 -15.21 3.87
N SER A 285 5.86 -15.28 2.90
CA SER A 285 7.23 -15.72 3.07
C SER A 285 8.19 -14.77 2.32
N GLY A 286 9.44 -15.18 2.16
CA GLY A 286 10.46 -14.43 1.44
C GLY A 286 11.74 -15.23 1.26
N PRO A 287 12.78 -14.63 0.67
CA PRO A 287 14.07 -15.28 0.52
C PRO A 287 14.73 -15.53 1.88
N ILE A 288 15.43 -16.63 1.97
CA ILE A 288 16.22 -17.01 3.15
C ILE A 288 17.68 -16.50 3.07
N LYS A 289 18.10 -16.00 1.91
CA LYS A 289 19.44 -15.46 1.68
C LYS A 289 19.41 -14.44 0.56
N VAL A 290 20.21 -13.37 0.72
CA VAL A 290 20.52 -12.42 -0.35
C VAL A 290 22.04 -12.40 -0.57
N ILE A 291 22.46 -12.38 -1.84
CA ILE A 291 23.85 -12.42 -2.27
C ILE A 291 24.08 -11.20 -3.18
N PRO A 292 25.11 -10.37 -2.94
CA PRO A 292 25.45 -9.26 -3.82
C PRO A 292 25.93 -9.75 -5.19
N PRO A 293 25.95 -8.88 -6.22
CA PRO A 293 26.56 -9.23 -7.50
C PRO A 293 28.05 -9.53 -7.33
N GLU A 294 28.60 -10.41 -8.19
CA GLU A 294 30.02 -10.73 -8.24
C GLU A 294 30.87 -9.50 -8.61
N ASP A 295 30.41 -8.71 -9.57
CA ASP A 295 30.98 -7.39 -9.86
C ASP A 295 30.46 -6.38 -8.82
N VAL A 296 31.34 -6.00 -7.89
CA VAL A 296 31.03 -5.06 -6.79
C VAL A 296 30.64 -3.65 -7.28
N SER A 297 30.96 -3.29 -8.52
CA SER A 297 30.55 -2.01 -9.13
C SER A 297 29.16 -2.06 -9.75
N SER A 298 28.59 -3.25 -9.95
CA SER A 298 27.29 -3.44 -10.59
C SER A 298 26.16 -2.96 -9.68
N ASN A 299 25.17 -2.31 -10.31
CA ASN A 299 23.90 -1.91 -9.70
C ASN A 299 22.77 -2.93 -9.97
N THR A 300 23.09 -4.07 -10.58
CA THR A 300 22.21 -5.21 -10.86
C THR A 300 22.93 -6.51 -10.53
N GLY A 301 22.22 -7.63 -10.46
CA GLY A 301 22.80 -8.95 -10.23
C GLY A 301 22.70 -9.46 -8.79
N ALA A 302 22.09 -8.72 -7.87
CA ALA A 302 21.78 -9.29 -6.55
C ALA A 302 20.85 -10.49 -6.69
N ARG A 303 21.12 -11.56 -5.90
CA ARG A 303 20.44 -12.85 -5.97
C ARG A 303 19.73 -13.12 -4.65
N PHE A 304 18.47 -13.53 -4.73
CA PHE A 304 17.62 -13.87 -3.60
C PHE A 304 17.30 -15.36 -3.67
N ILE A 305 17.70 -16.11 -2.67
CA ILE A 305 17.55 -17.57 -2.61
C ILE A 305 16.35 -17.92 -1.71
N TYR A 306 15.41 -18.70 -2.22
CA TYR A 306 14.29 -19.22 -1.46
C TYR A 306 14.59 -20.60 -0.88
N ASP A 307 13.78 -21.04 0.08
CA ASP A 307 13.94 -22.30 0.81
C ASP A 307 13.80 -23.56 -0.07
N ASP A 308 13.04 -23.46 -1.17
CA ASP A 308 12.83 -24.51 -2.18
C ASP A 308 13.87 -24.51 -3.31
N GLY A 309 14.87 -23.61 -3.22
CA GLY A 309 15.94 -23.46 -4.20
C GLY A 309 15.61 -22.57 -5.39
N VAL A 310 14.43 -21.95 -5.44
CA VAL A 310 14.13 -20.91 -6.44
C VAL A 310 15.06 -19.74 -6.24
N GLU A 311 15.62 -19.24 -7.32
CA GLU A 311 16.51 -18.08 -7.34
C GLU A 311 15.80 -16.90 -8.04
N MET A 312 15.69 -15.76 -7.33
CA MET A 312 15.26 -14.51 -7.92
C MET A 312 16.48 -13.61 -8.11
N ILE A 313 16.61 -12.97 -9.29
CA ILE A 313 17.79 -12.17 -9.64
C ILE A 313 17.33 -10.76 -10.06
N HIS A 314 17.89 -9.74 -9.41
CA HIS A 314 17.72 -8.35 -9.83
C HIS A 314 18.47 -8.09 -11.12
N GLY A 315 17.76 -7.83 -12.22
CA GLY A 315 18.30 -7.58 -13.53
C GLY A 315 17.50 -8.27 -14.64
N GLY A 316 17.99 -8.19 -15.87
CA GLY A 316 17.29 -8.70 -17.04
C GLY A 316 16.40 -7.64 -17.72
N PRO A 317 15.50 -8.06 -18.62
CA PRO A 317 14.55 -7.15 -19.26
C PRO A 317 13.55 -6.58 -18.24
N SER A 318 12.97 -5.40 -18.54
CA SER A 318 11.93 -4.78 -17.70
C SER A 318 10.82 -5.78 -17.37
N GLY A 319 10.35 -5.74 -16.13
CA GLY A 319 9.33 -6.66 -15.63
C GLY A 319 9.87 -7.93 -14.98
N CYS A 320 9.11 -9.02 -15.08
CA CYS A 320 9.48 -10.33 -14.56
C CYS A 320 9.62 -11.34 -15.68
N VAL A 321 10.69 -12.13 -15.66
CA VAL A 321 10.80 -13.33 -16.51
C VAL A 321 10.93 -14.55 -15.61
N PHE A 322 9.98 -15.47 -15.73
CA PHE A 322 9.96 -16.76 -15.03
C PHE A 322 10.53 -17.84 -15.93
N TYR A 323 11.45 -18.63 -15.40
CA TYR A 323 12.09 -19.75 -16.08
C TYR A 323 11.71 -21.05 -15.38
N GLY A 324 10.99 -21.89 -16.10
CA GLY A 324 10.56 -23.20 -15.64
C GLY A 324 11.02 -24.34 -16.58
N GLU A 325 10.74 -25.57 -16.18
CA GLU A 325 11.14 -26.78 -16.92
C GLU A 325 10.53 -26.87 -18.33
N LYS A 326 9.33 -26.30 -18.51
CA LYS A 326 8.56 -26.38 -19.75
C LYS A 326 8.64 -25.11 -20.61
N GLY A 327 9.40 -24.11 -20.18
CA GLY A 327 9.54 -22.86 -20.90
C GLY A 327 9.75 -21.64 -20.03
N LYS A 328 9.54 -20.47 -20.62
CA LYS A 328 9.64 -19.18 -19.93
C LYS A 328 8.43 -18.29 -20.17
N LEU A 329 8.10 -17.42 -19.22
CA LEU A 329 7.04 -16.42 -19.32
C LEU A 329 7.60 -15.06 -18.92
N HIS A 330 7.33 -14.05 -19.76
CA HIS A 330 7.69 -12.66 -19.52
C HIS A 330 6.44 -11.80 -19.35
N ILE A 331 6.33 -11.11 -18.21
CA ILE A 331 5.27 -10.14 -17.90
C ILE A 331 5.88 -8.78 -17.58
N ASP A 332 5.37 -7.74 -18.24
CA ASP A 332 5.64 -6.33 -17.98
C ASP A 332 4.35 -5.53 -18.17
N ARG A 333 4.37 -4.24 -17.96
CA ARG A 333 3.23 -3.36 -18.22
C ARG A 333 2.83 -3.41 -19.69
N GLY A 334 1.60 -3.86 -19.95
CA GLY A 334 1.07 -4.02 -21.31
C GLY A 334 1.68 -5.18 -22.14
N ARG A 335 2.51 -6.03 -21.55
CA ARG A 335 3.17 -7.15 -22.27
C ARG A 335 3.05 -8.44 -21.48
N LEU A 336 2.58 -9.50 -22.14
CA LEU A 336 2.59 -10.88 -21.64
C LEU A 336 2.97 -11.80 -22.79
N THR A 337 4.11 -12.49 -22.69
CA THR A 337 4.62 -13.40 -23.68
C THR A 337 5.22 -14.64 -23.05
N SER A 338 5.30 -15.73 -23.80
CA SER A 338 5.94 -16.97 -23.36
C SER A 338 6.68 -17.65 -24.50
N ASP A 339 7.54 -18.58 -24.13
CA ASP A 339 8.23 -19.49 -25.07
C ASP A 339 8.23 -20.88 -24.38
N PRO A 340 7.47 -21.87 -24.94
CA PRO A 340 6.62 -21.75 -26.11
C PRO A 340 5.41 -20.81 -25.95
N GLU A 341 4.94 -20.23 -27.06
CA GLU A 341 3.86 -19.21 -27.02
C GLU A 341 2.51 -19.77 -26.55
N GLU A 342 2.28 -21.05 -26.69
CA GLU A 342 1.05 -21.76 -26.28
C GLU A 342 0.75 -21.62 -24.82
N ILE A 343 1.77 -21.41 -23.97
CA ILE A 343 1.62 -21.23 -22.51
C ILE A 343 0.64 -20.09 -22.21
N VAL A 344 0.74 -18.96 -22.90
CA VAL A 344 -0.11 -17.78 -22.68
C VAL A 344 -1.22 -17.62 -23.72
N LYS A 345 -1.09 -18.25 -24.90
CA LYS A 345 -2.11 -18.17 -25.97
C LYS A 345 -3.28 -19.13 -25.73
N THR A 346 -3.06 -20.26 -25.06
CA THR A 346 -4.13 -21.22 -24.75
C THR A 346 -4.96 -20.66 -23.58
N PRO A 347 -6.28 -20.51 -23.72
CA PRO A 347 -7.16 -20.12 -22.63
C PRO A 347 -7.01 -21.04 -21.41
N LEU A 348 -7.25 -20.51 -20.21
CA LEU A 348 -7.30 -21.33 -19.00
C LEU A 348 -8.49 -22.30 -19.07
N ALA A 349 -8.23 -23.57 -18.75
CA ALA A 349 -9.27 -24.57 -18.60
C ALA A 349 -9.92 -24.48 -17.22
N ASP A 350 -11.16 -24.96 -17.05
CA ASP A 350 -11.92 -24.85 -15.79
C ASP A 350 -11.22 -25.48 -14.58
N HIS A 351 -10.36 -26.48 -14.79
CA HIS A 351 -9.60 -27.14 -13.73
C HIS A 351 -8.30 -26.44 -13.35
N GLU A 352 -7.89 -25.43 -14.07
CA GLU A 352 -6.70 -24.64 -13.78
C GLU A 352 -6.98 -23.56 -12.72
N VAL A 353 -5.94 -22.88 -12.26
CA VAL A 353 -6.06 -21.87 -11.22
C VAL A 353 -6.75 -20.62 -11.75
N HIS A 354 -7.83 -20.23 -11.13
CA HIS A 354 -8.57 -18.99 -11.37
C HIS A 354 -8.52 -18.12 -10.12
N LEU A 355 -7.84 -17.00 -10.19
CA LEU A 355 -7.72 -16.06 -9.08
C LEU A 355 -8.91 -15.07 -9.06
N PRO A 356 -9.33 -14.60 -7.88
CA PRO A 356 -10.38 -13.60 -7.77
C PRO A 356 -10.08 -12.34 -8.60
N LYS A 357 -11.09 -11.85 -9.33
CA LYS A 357 -10.99 -10.59 -10.06
C LYS A 357 -11.24 -9.43 -9.13
N SER A 358 -10.30 -8.49 -9.06
CA SER A 358 -10.50 -7.25 -8.33
C SER A 358 -11.45 -6.32 -9.10
N PRO A 359 -12.41 -5.67 -8.42
CA PRO A 359 -13.31 -4.70 -9.06
C PRO A 359 -12.61 -3.35 -9.37
N GLY A 360 -11.36 -3.23 -9.07
CA GLY A 360 -10.52 -2.04 -9.11
C GLY A 360 -9.81 -1.85 -7.78
N HIS A 361 -8.64 -1.24 -7.80
CA HIS A 361 -7.76 -1.28 -6.62
C HIS A 361 -8.35 -0.52 -5.42
N HIS A 362 -8.80 0.74 -5.62
CA HIS A 362 -9.50 1.48 -4.56
C HIS A 362 -10.83 0.85 -4.18
N ARG A 363 -11.60 0.34 -5.17
CA ARG A 363 -12.89 -0.30 -4.87
C ARG A 363 -12.71 -1.53 -3.98
N ASN A 364 -11.72 -2.37 -4.27
CA ASN A 364 -11.40 -3.53 -3.44
C ASN A 364 -11.06 -3.13 -1.98
N TRP A 365 -10.25 -2.07 -1.79
CA TRP A 365 -9.97 -1.54 -0.45
C TRP A 365 -11.25 -1.11 0.29
N LEU A 366 -12.10 -0.34 -0.38
CA LEU A 366 -13.36 0.16 0.20
C LEU A 366 -14.33 -0.99 0.51
N ASP A 367 -14.42 -1.99 -0.36
CA ASP A 367 -15.23 -3.19 -0.11
C ASP A 367 -14.71 -3.98 1.10
N CYS A 368 -13.38 -4.08 1.24
CA CYS A 368 -12.76 -4.73 2.39
C CYS A 368 -12.92 -3.94 3.70
N ILE A 369 -12.98 -2.61 3.66
CA ILE A 369 -13.35 -1.81 4.84
C ILE A 369 -14.72 -2.22 5.37
N GLU A 370 -15.64 -2.55 4.49
CA GLU A 370 -16.99 -2.96 4.88
C GLU A 370 -17.09 -4.42 5.31
N SER A 371 -16.50 -5.31 4.52
CA SER A 371 -16.54 -6.75 4.79
C SER A 371 -15.61 -7.18 5.91
N ARG A 372 -14.61 -6.36 6.23
CA ARG A 372 -13.48 -6.66 7.13
C ARG A 372 -12.59 -7.81 6.62
N GLU A 373 -12.69 -8.14 5.33
CA GLU A 373 -11.79 -9.09 4.68
C GLU A 373 -10.45 -8.45 4.34
N HIS A 374 -9.45 -9.30 4.06
CA HIS A 374 -8.13 -8.83 3.60
C HIS A 374 -8.19 -8.41 2.12
N PRO A 375 -7.67 -7.22 1.77
CA PRO A 375 -7.64 -6.77 0.39
C PRO A 375 -6.65 -7.58 -0.46
N VAL A 376 -6.79 -7.48 -1.79
CA VAL A 376 -5.90 -8.19 -2.73
C VAL A 376 -4.43 -7.86 -2.52
N ALA A 377 -4.13 -6.64 -2.10
CA ALA A 377 -2.80 -6.15 -1.76
C ALA A 377 -2.71 -5.82 -0.26
N ASP A 378 -3.09 -6.78 0.59
CA ASP A 378 -3.01 -6.65 2.04
C ASP A 378 -1.63 -6.20 2.50
N VAL A 379 -1.56 -5.51 3.64
CA VAL A 379 -0.34 -4.94 4.21
C VAL A 379 0.81 -5.95 4.29
N GLU A 380 0.54 -7.21 4.63
CA GLU A 380 1.59 -8.22 4.76
C GLU A 380 2.22 -8.55 3.40
N LYS A 381 1.43 -8.62 2.33
CA LYS A 381 1.94 -8.82 0.97
C LYS A 381 2.88 -7.68 0.57
N GLY A 382 2.48 -6.43 0.82
CA GLY A 382 3.32 -5.27 0.59
C GLY A 382 4.60 -5.26 1.44
N ALA A 383 4.48 -5.65 2.71
CA ALA A 383 5.60 -5.74 3.65
C ALA A 383 6.61 -6.84 3.24
N ARG A 384 6.13 -8.03 2.85
CA ARG A 384 6.98 -9.12 2.35
C ARG A 384 7.71 -8.72 1.07
N THR A 385 6.98 -8.09 0.16
CA THR A 385 7.54 -7.60 -1.11
C THR A 385 8.65 -6.55 -0.90
N VAL A 386 8.39 -5.53 -0.09
CA VAL A 386 9.37 -4.46 0.13
C VAL A 386 10.60 -4.96 0.88
N THR A 387 10.44 -5.97 1.74
CA THR A 387 11.55 -6.63 2.44
C THR A 387 12.57 -7.24 1.48
N ILE A 388 12.13 -7.85 0.36
CA ILE A 388 13.04 -8.35 -0.67
C ILE A 388 13.90 -7.22 -1.23
N ALA A 389 13.28 -6.10 -1.59
CA ALA A 389 14.00 -4.96 -2.13
C ALA A 389 14.96 -4.35 -1.09
N HIS A 390 14.57 -4.28 0.19
CA HIS A 390 15.48 -3.82 1.26
C HIS A 390 16.67 -4.76 1.47
N LEU A 391 16.47 -6.08 1.48
CA LEU A 391 17.55 -7.06 1.54
C LEU A 391 18.53 -6.89 0.36
N GLY A 392 17.99 -6.65 -0.84
CA GLY A 392 18.81 -6.34 -2.01
C GLY A 392 19.64 -5.07 -1.84
N ASN A 393 19.02 -3.99 -1.37
CA ASN A 393 19.72 -2.74 -1.10
C ASN A 393 20.84 -2.93 -0.06
N LEU A 394 20.59 -3.67 1.02
CA LEU A 394 21.61 -3.99 2.02
C LEU A 394 22.78 -4.79 1.40
N ALA A 395 22.50 -5.77 0.53
CA ALA A 395 23.53 -6.51 -0.17
C ALA A 395 24.38 -5.61 -1.08
N TYR A 396 23.76 -4.65 -1.79
CA TYR A 396 24.47 -3.66 -2.61
C TYR A 396 25.32 -2.71 -1.78
N TRP A 397 24.78 -2.18 -0.69
CA TRP A 397 25.48 -1.17 0.12
C TRP A 397 26.64 -1.77 0.94
N HIS A 398 26.43 -2.98 1.50
CA HIS A 398 27.42 -3.64 2.35
C HIS A 398 28.35 -4.59 1.60
N ARG A 399 28.07 -4.88 0.33
CA ARG A 399 28.88 -5.75 -0.56
C ARG A 399 29.14 -7.14 0.03
N ARG A 400 28.16 -7.69 0.75
CA ARG A 400 28.22 -9.04 1.33
C ARG A 400 26.85 -9.72 1.33
N ALA A 401 26.88 -11.04 1.48
CA ALA A 401 25.67 -11.81 1.62
C ALA A 401 25.09 -11.71 3.03
N PHE A 402 23.77 -11.88 3.11
CA PHE A 402 23.04 -11.97 4.36
C PHE A 402 22.14 -13.20 4.35
N ASP A 403 22.16 -13.98 5.43
CA ASP A 403 21.17 -15.03 5.70
C ASP A 403 20.05 -14.44 6.53
N PHE A 404 18.81 -14.59 6.05
CA PHE A 404 17.61 -13.99 6.62
C PHE A 404 16.59 -15.05 7.01
N ASN A 405 15.84 -14.83 8.08
CA ASN A 405 14.71 -15.65 8.46
C ASN A 405 13.41 -14.86 8.20
N PRO A 406 12.65 -15.21 7.15
CA PRO A 406 11.42 -14.50 6.82
C PRO A 406 10.28 -14.72 7.85
N GLU A 407 10.32 -15.79 8.66
CA GLU A 407 9.30 -16.04 9.68
C GLU A 407 9.46 -15.06 10.86
N THR A 408 10.69 -14.85 11.31
CA THR A 408 11.02 -13.98 12.45
C THR A 408 11.37 -12.55 12.05
N TRP A 409 11.47 -12.25 10.77
CA TRP A 409 11.89 -10.95 10.23
C TRP A 409 13.26 -10.52 10.74
N SER A 410 14.21 -11.45 10.82
CA SER A 410 15.54 -11.20 11.41
C SER A 410 16.65 -11.85 10.60
N PHE A 411 17.86 -11.30 10.70
CA PHE A 411 19.05 -11.95 10.17
C PHE A 411 19.40 -13.15 11.05
N LYS A 412 19.97 -14.20 10.44
CA LYS A 412 20.49 -15.36 11.19
C LYS A 412 21.70 -15.02 12.06
N ASP A 413 22.53 -14.07 11.60
CA ASP A 413 23.53 -13.45 12.46
C ASP A 413 22.88 -12.31 13.26
N PRO A 414 22.75 -12.42 14.59
CA PRO A 414 22.16 -11.36 15.42
C PRO A 414 22.89 -10.01 15.33
N ASN A 415 24.17 -10.01 14.99
CA ASN A 415 24.95 -8.79 14.83
C ASN A 415 24.47 -7.93 13.66
N ASP A 416 23.77 -8.52 12.70
CA ASP A 416 23.22 -7.82 11.55
C ASP A 416 21.85 -7.19 11.81
N ASN A 417 21.18 -7.52 12.93
CA ASN A 417 19.82 -7.06 13.19
C ASN A 417 19.69 -5.54 13.35
N HIS A 418 20.78 -4.83 13.59
CA HIS A 418 20.78 -3.36 13.55
C HIS A 418 20.48 -2.80 12.14
N LEU A 419 20.68 -3.58 11.08
CA LEU A 419 20.39 -3.23 9.69
C LEU A 419 18.90 -3.39 9.33
N LEU A 420 18.11 -4.00 10.20
CA LEU A 420 16.65 -4.08 10.01
C LEU A 420 15.98 -2.72 10.05
N ASP A 421 16.63 -1.77 10.72
CA ASP A 421 16.14 -0.41 10.92
C ASP A 421 17.26 0.61 10.72
N ARG A 422 16.94 1.90 10.89
CA ARG A 422 17.90 3.01 10.77
C ARG A 422 17.64 4.07 11.84
N PRO A 423 18.63 4.90 12.21
CA PRO A 423 18.44 6.03 13.11
C PRO A 423 17.42 7.02 12.56
N ARG A 424 16.60 7.58 13.45
CA ARG A 424 15.62 8.62 13.19
C ARG A 424 15.88 9.84 14.03
N ARG A 425 15.39 11.00 13.61
CA ARG A 425 15.37 12.21 14.45
C ARG A 425 14.49 11.94 15.70
N ALA A 426 14.85 12.56 16.82
CA ALA A 426 14.32 12.20 18.14
C ALA A 426 12.79 12.28 18.25
N GLU A 427 12.17 13.27 17.60
CA GLU A 427 10.71 13.47 17.61
C GLU A 427 9.93 12.51 16.68
N TRP A 428 10.62 11.73 15.85
CA TRP A 428 10.04 10.87 14.83
C TRP A 428 10.36 9.39 15.02
N GLN A 429 10.35 8.93 16.27
CA GLN A 429 10.55 7.50 16.54
C GLN A 429 9.33 6.67 16.12
N LEU A 430 9.58 5.42 15.77
CA LEU A 430 8.47 4.49 15.51
C LEU A 430 7.66 4.28 16.78
N PRO A 431 6.32 4.32 16.68
CA PRO A 431 5.46 4.01 17.82
C PRO A 431 5.69 2.56 18.28
N GLU A 432 5.52 2.33 19.58
CA GLU A 432 5.35 0.98 20.11
C GLU A 432 4.03 0.38 19.58
N VAL A 433 4.08 -0.86 19.12
CA VAL A 433 2.93 -1.56 18.52
C VAL A 433 2.52 -2.75 19.37
#